data_f684b6b72c93b2337c8b0109f27a24a2
#
_entry.id   f684b6b72c93b2337c8b0109f27a24a2
#
_cell.length_a   1.000
_cell.length_b   1.000
_cell.length_c   1.000
_cell.angle_alpha   90.00
_cell.angle_beta   90.00
_cell.angle_gamma   90.00
#
_symmetry.space_group_name_H-M   'P 1'
#
loop_
_entity.id
_entity.type
_entity.pdbx_description
1 polymer ?
#
loop_
_entity_poly.entity_id
_entity_poly.type
_entity_poly.pdbx_seq_one_letter_code
_entity_poly.pdbx_strand_id
1 'polypeptide(L)'
;MSESKLRTQSMDFAVSIINLVKYLKGKRESIISNQIGRSGTSIGANIREAQYAHGKADFISKLQISLKEANETGYWLELLFKTEYITEAEYKALDSACTSIRVMLISSLNTAKGNVK
;
A
#
# COMPACT_ATOMS: atom_id res chain seq x y z
N MET A 1 0.26 9.37 16.32
CA MET A 1 -0.71 8.37 16.38
C MET A 1 -0.76 7.56 15.14
N SER A 2 -1.48 6.46 15.19
CA SER A 2 -1.45 5.50 14.08
C SER A 2 -1.98 6.09 12.78
N GLU A 3 -3.01 6.96 12.78
CA GLU A 3 -3.48 7.56 11.54
C GLU A 3 -2.44 8.49 10.93
N SER A 4 -1.77 9.27 11.76
CA SER A 4 -0.70 10.15 11.29
C SER A 4 0.45 9.35 10.72
N LYS A 5 0.80 8.25 11.39
CA LYS A 5 1.87 7.37 10.95
C LYS A 5 1.49 6.64 9.66
N LEU A 6 0.23 6.17 9.55
CA LEU A 6 -0.28 5.58 8.33
C LEU A 6 -0.19 6.56 7.17
N ARG A 7 -0.58 7.81 7.41
CA ARG A 7 -0.53 8.82 6.36
C ARG A 7 0.88 9.04 5.85
N THR A 8 1.84 9.17 6.77
CA THR A 8 3.23 9.41 6.41
C THR A 8 3.84 8.21 5.70
N GLN A 9 3.67 7.01 6.27
CA GLN A 9 4.28 5.82 5.68
C GLN A 9 3.67 5.48 4.33
N SER A 10 2.35 5.66 4.17
CA SER A 10 1.71 5.36 2.89
C SER A 10 2.11 6.37 1.81
N MET A 11 2.36 7.62 2.18
CA MET A 11 2.88 8.60 1.23
C MET A 11 4.31 8.25 0.82
N ASP A 12 5.17 7.92 1.78
CA ASP A 12 6.55 7.53 1.48
C ASP A 12 6.57 6.29 0.58
N PHE A 13 5.69 5.34 0.88
CA PHE A 13 5.59 4.14 0.06
C PHE A 13 5.13 4.47 -1.36
N ALA A 14 4.15 5.37 -1.50
CA ALA A 14 3.68 5.78 -2.82
C ALA A 14 4.80 6.42 -3.64
N VAL A 15 5.65 7.22 -2.99
CA VAL A 15 6.82 7.82 -3.66
C VAL A 15 7.74 6.71 -4.16
N SER A 16 8.02 5.70 -3.33
CA SER A 16 8.86 4.57 -3.73
C SER A 16 8.23 3.82 -4.91
N ILE A 17 6.90 3.64 -4.89
CA ILE A 17 6.20 2.96 -5.99
C ILE A 17 6.28 3.76 -7.28
N ILE A 18 6.13 5.08 -7.22
CA ILE A 18 6.23 5.91 -8.43
C ILE A 18 7.64 5.84 -9.01
N ASN A 19 8.66 5.83 -8.15
CA ASN A 19 10.03 5.68 -8.62
C ASN A 19 10.24 4.30 -9.28
N LEU A 20 9.64 3.27 -8.70
CA LEU A 20 9.67 1.93 -9.28
C LEU A 20 8.98 1.91 -10.65
N VAL A 21 7.82 2.56 -10.77
CA VAL A 21 7.08 2.64 -12.03
C VAL A 21 7.95 3.31 -13.10
N LYS A 22 8.63 4.41 -12.75
CA LYS A 22 9.51 5.10 -13.69
C LYS A 22 10.63 4.17 -14.19
N TYR A 23 11.23 3.42 -13.26
CA TYR A 23 12.27 2.45 -13.61
C TYR A 23 11.73 1.37 -14.55
N LEU A 24 10.57 0.80 -14.22
CA LEU A 24 9.97 -0.27 -15.02
C LEU A 24 9.61 0.21 -16.42
N LYS A 25 9.07 1.42 -16.54
CA LYS A 25 8.73 1.97 -17.86
C LYS A 25 10.00 2.21 -18.68
N GLY A 26 11.10 2.60 -18.05
CA GLY A 26 12.40 2.68 -18.69
C GLY A 26 12.88 1.34 -19.21
N LYS A 27 12.45 0.25 -18.58
CA LYS A 27 12.74 -1.12 -19.03
C LYS A 27 11.67 -1.66 -19.98
N ARG A 28 10.72 -0.84 -20.39
CA ARG A 28 9.61 -1.21 -21.28
C ARG A 28 8.68 -2.23 -20.67
N GLU A 29 8.63 -2.28 -19.35
CA GLU A 29 7.64 -3.10 -18.65
C GLU A 29 6.42 -2.22 -18.37
N SER A 30 5.27 -2.54 -18.96
CA SER A 30 4.07 -1.72 -18.83
C SER A 30 2.92 -2.44 -18.16
N ILE A 31 2.93 -3.77 -18.14
CA ILE A 31 1.82 -4.54 -17.56
C ILE A 31 1.81 -4.41 -16.06
N ILE A 32 2.91 -4.80 -15.42
CA ILE A 32 3.01 -4.77 -13.96
C ILE A 32 3.12 -3.33 -13.46
N SER A 33 3.88 -2.49 -14.17
CA SER A 33 4.06 -1.10 -13.75
C SER A 33 2.73 -0.37 -13.66
N ASN A 34 1.81 -0.58 -14.60
CA ASN A 34 0.50 0.06 -14.54
C ASN A 34 -0.31 -0.44 -13.35
N GLN A 35 -0.26 -1.73 -13.06
CA GLN A 35 -1.02 -2.31 -11.96
C GLN A 35 -0.46 -1.89 -10.60
N ILE A 36 0.86 -1.97 -10.44
CA ILE A 36 1.46 -1.62 -9.15
C ILE A 36 1.39 -0.12 -8.89
N GLY A 37 1.47 0.69 -9.94
CA GLY A 37 1.29 2.14 -9.82
C GLY A 37 -0.10 2.47 -9.29
N ARG A 38 -1.13 1.83 -9.84
CA ARG A 38 -2.50 2.02 -9.37
C ARG A 38 -2.68 1.54 -7.94
N SER A 39 -2.32 0.27 -7.67
CA SER A 39 -2.59 -0.30 -6.36
C SER A 39 -1.72 0.34 -5.27
N GLY A 40 -0.44 0.57 -5.56
CA GLY A 40 0.48 1.09 -4.56
C GLY A 40 0.18 2.52 -4.14
N THR A 41 -0.36 3.34 -5.06
CA THR A 41 -0.74 4.71 -4.73
C THR A 41 -2.14 4.78 -4.12
N SER A 42 -2.99 3.80 -4.40
CA SER A 42 -4.34 3.75 -3.85
C SER A 42 -4.35 3.49 -2.34
N ILE A 43 -3.29 2.87 -1.81
CA ILE A 43 -3.19 2.63 -0.37
C ILE A 43 -3.29 3.97 0.38
N GLY A 44 -2.40 4.90 0.07
CA GLY A 44 -2.38 6.19 0.74
C GLY A 44 -3.57 7.06 0.42
N ALA A 45 -4.06 6.98 -0.82
CA ALA A 45 -5.25 7.75 -1.21
C ALA A 45 -6.45 7.38 -0.34
N ASN A 46 -6.65 6.08 -0.09
CA ASN A 46 -7.78 5.63 0.72
C ASN A 46 -7.57 5.90 2.21
N ILE A 47 -6.32 5.87 2.68
CA ILE A 47 -6.03 6.27 4.05
C ILE A 47 -6.39 7.74 4.26
N ARG A 48 -6.05 8.59 3.31
CA ARG A 48 -6.40 10.01 3.40
C ARG A 48 -7.90 10.22 3.34
N GLU A 49 -8.60 9.48 2.47
CA GLU A 49 -10.06 9.53 2.40
C GLU A 49 -10.69 9.12 3.73
N ALA A 50 -10.11 8.12 4.40
CA ALA A 50 -10.61 7.68 5.69
C ALA A 50 -10.53 8.78 6.74
N GLN A 51 -9.48 9.61 6.68
CA GLN A 51 -9.31 10.72 7.64
C GLN A 51 -10.38 11.79 7.51
N TYR A 52 -11.06 11.85 6.37
CA TYR A 52 -12.14 12.80 6.12
C TYR A 52 -13.49 12.10 6.01
N ALA A 53 -13.59 10.87 6.54
CA ALA A 53 -14.82 10.07 6.44
C ALA A 53 -15.95 10.73 7.22
N HIS A 54 -17.18 10.51 6.74
CA HIS A 54 -18.38 11.09 7.35
C HIS A 54 -18.85 10.33 8.58
N GLY A 55 -18.33 9.17 8.84
CA GLY A 55 -18.72 8.39 9.99
C GLY A 55 -17.92 7.11 10.06
N LYS A 56 -18.23 6.28 11.08
CA LYS A 56 -17.47 5.09 11.37
C LYS A 56 -17.51 4.08 10.23
N ALA A 57 -18.68 3.87 9.63
CA ALA A 57 -18.85 2.91 8.55
C ALA A 57 -18.01 3.31 7.33
N ASP A 58 -18.02 4.59 6.99
CA ASP A 58 -17.23 5.10 5.87
C ASP A 58 -15.75 5.00 6.17
N PHE A 59 -15.33 5.32 7.39
CA PHE A 59 -13.95 5.19 7.83
C PHE A 59 -13.46 3.76 7.67
N ILE A 60 -14.24 2.79 8.17
CA ILE A 60 -13.90 1.37 8.07
C ILE A 60 -13.83 0.95 6.60
N SER A 61 -14.79 1.38 5.79
CA SER A 61 -14.84 1.04 4.37
C SER A 61 -13.56 1.49 3.65
N LYS A 62 -13.14 2.73 3.90
CA LYS A 62 -11.94 3.27 3.25
C LYS A 62 -10.67 2.52 3.67
N LEU A 63 -10.55 2.19 4.95
CA LEU A 63 -9.40 1.42 5.41
C LEU A 63 -9.41 0.00 4.87
N GLN A 64 -10.58 -0.61 4.69
CA GLN A 64 -10.68 -1.93 4.09
C GLN A 64 -10.23 -1.91 2.62
N ILE A 65 -10.60 -0.87 1.89
CA ILE A 65 -10.14 -0.70 0.50
C ILE A 65 -8.62 -0.54 0.48
N SER A 66 -8.08 0.28 1.38
CA SER A 66 -6.63 0.47 1.46
C SER A 66 -5.91 -0.86 1.72
N LEU A 67 -6.42 -1.67 2.64
CA LEU A 67 -5.83 -2.97 2.96
C LEU A 67 -5.87 -3.91 1.75
N LYS A 68 -6.98 -3.92 1.03
CA LYS A 68 -7.11 -4.72 -0.18
C LYS A 68 -6.06 -4.30 -1.21
N GLU A 69 -5.85 -2.99 -1.39
CA GLU A 69 -4.85 -2.50 -2.33
C GLU A 69 -3.43 -2.84 -1.88
N ALA A 70 -3.18 -2.83 -0.57
CA ALA A 70 -1.87 -3.23 -0.05
C ALA A 70 -1.60 -4.72 -0.35
N ASN A 71 -2.61 -5.56 -0.18
CA ASN A 71 -2.48 -6.98 -0.51
C ASN A 71 -2.19 -7.19 -1.98
N GLU A 72 -2.89 -6.45 -2.84
CA GLU A 72 -2.64 -6.53 -4.30
C GLU A 72 -1.22 -6.06 -4.63
N THR A 73 -0.77 -4.99 -4.00
CA THR A 73 0.57 -4.47 -4.23
C THR A 73 1.64 -5.51 -3.88
N GLY A 74 1.43 -6.26 -2.79
CA GLY A 74 2.34 -7.33 -2.42
C GLY A 74 2.45 -8.40 -3.51
N TYR A 75 1.34 -8.72 -4.15
CA TYR A 75 1.34 -9.67 -5.28
C TYR A 75 2.21 -9.15 -6.43
N TRP A 76 2.04 -7.89 -6.80
CA TRP A 76 2.83 -7.33 -7.91
C TRP A 76 4.30 -7.25 -7.57
N LEU A 77 4.65 -6.94 -6.31
CA LEU A 77 6.05 -6.93 -5.89
C LEU A 77 6.69 -8.32 -6.03
N GLU A 78 5.96 -9.34 -5.60
CA GLU A 78 6.47 -10.71 -5.72
C GLU A 78 6.66 -11.09 -7.18
N LEU A 79 5.71 -10.73 -8.04
CA LEU A 79 5.81 -11.03 -9.46
C LEU A 79 7.00 -10.33 -10.10
N LEU A 80 7.25 -9.06 -9.73
CA LEU A 80 8.43 -8.33 -10.22
C LEU A 80 9.73 -9.00 -9.81
N PHE A 81 9.77 -9.50 -8.58
CA PHE A 81 10.95 -10.20 -8.09
C PHE A 81 11.15 -11.52 -8.84
N LYS A 82 10.09 -12.30 -8.97
CA LYS A 82 10.20 -13.61 -9.63
C LYS A 82 10.48 -13.50 -11.13
N THR A 83 10.15 -12.39 -11.75
CA THR A 83 10.47 -12.13 -13.14
C THR A 83 11.76 -11.32 -13.30
N GLU A 84 12.48 -11.09 -12.22
CA GLU A 84 13.83 -10.52 -12.21
C GLU A 84 13.89 -9.05 -12.63
N TYR A 85 12.79 -8.31 -12.46
CA TYR A 85 12.83 -6.86 -12.68
C TYR A 85 13.42 -6.12 -11.49
N ILE A 86 13.31 -6.70 -10.29
CA ILE A 86 13.91 -6.11 -9.08
C ILE A 86 14.74 -7.17 -8.37
N THR A 87 15.75 -6.70 -7.64
CA THR A 87 16.63 -7.59 -6.87
C THR A 87 15.92 -8.07 -5.60
N GLU A 88 16.50 -9.08 -4.96
CA GLU A 88 15.96 -9.57 -3.69
C GLU A 88 15.98 -8.46 -2.64
N ALA A 89 17.05 -7.67 -2.61
CA ALA A 89 17.16 -6.57 -1.64
C ALA A 89 16.06 -5.53 -1.86
N GLU A 90 15.82 -5.17 -3.13
CA GLU A 90 14.76 -4.23 -3.48
C GLU A 90 13.38 -4.78 -3.12
N TYR A 91 13.16 -6.05 -3.42
CA TYR A 91 11.90 -6.71 -3.08
C TYR A 91 11.67 -6.70 -1.56
N LYS A 92 12.68 -7.09 -0.79
CA LYS A 92 12.53 -7.15 0.67
C LYS A 92 12.25 -5.77 1.26
N ALA A 93 12.92 -4.73 0.75
CA ALA A 93 12.69 -3.38 1.25
C ALA A 93 11.27 -2.91 0.99
N LEU A 94 10.78 -3.10 -0.24
CA LEU A 94 9.44 -2.66 -0.62
C LEU A 94 8.36 -3.51 0.06
N ASP A 95 8.56 -4.82 0.11
CA ASP A 95 7.60 -5.71 0.75
C ASP A 95 7.52 -5.46 2.25
N SER A 96 8.64 -5.18 2.89
CA SER A 96 8.66 -4.85 4.31
C SER A 96 7.88 -3.57 4.60
N ALA A 97 8.07 -2.54 3.77
CA ALA A 97 7.33 -1.29 3.92
C ALA A 97 5.83 -1.51 3.72
N CYS A 98 5.46 -2.31 2.72
CA CYS A 98 4.06 -2.64 2.45
C CYS A 98 3.45 -3.42 3.62
N THR A 99 4.19 -4.38 4.15
CA THR A 99 3.73 -5.20 5.28
C THR A 99 3.52 -4.35 6.52
N SER A 100 4.42 -3.40 6.77
CA SER A 100 4.28 -2.49 7.91
C SER A 100 2.96 -1.71 7.82
N ILE A 101 2.63 -1.22 6.63
CA ILE A 101 1.36 -0.51 6.42
C ILE A 101 0.18 -1.44 6.64
N ARG A 102 0.25 -2.67 6.12
CA ARG A 102 -0.83 -3.65 6.29
C ARG A 102 -1.09 -3.94 7.78
N VAL A 103 -0.03 -4.13 8.55
CA VAL A 103 -0.15 -4.41 9.98
C VAL A 103 -0.86 -3.25 10.68
N MET A 104 -0.48 -2.01 10.35
CA MET A 104 -1.13 -0.85 10.94
C MET A 104 -2.58 -0.71 10.51
N LEU A 105 -2.90 -1.04 9.26
CA LEU A 105 -4.28 -1.01 8.76
C LEU A 105 -5.15 -2.02 9.51
N ILE A 106 -4.63 -3.23 9.69
CA ILE A 106 -5.34 -4.28 10.42
C ILE A 106 -5.60 -3.85 11.86
N SER A 107 -4.59 -3.25 12.50
CA SER A 107 -4.75 -2.76 13.87
C SER A 107 -5.81 -1.67 13.96
N SER A 108 -5.77 -0.71 13.04
CA SER A 108 -6.76 0.37 13.00
C SER A 108 -8.17 -0.15 12.74
N LEU A 109 -8.29 -1.13 11.85
CA LEU A 109 -9.59 -1.74 11.57
C LEU A 109 -10.13 -2.48 12.78
N ASN A 110 -9.29 -3.24 13.47
CA ASN A 110 -9.72 -3.95 14.66
C ASN A 110 -10.20 -2.98 15.74
N THR A 111 -9.48 -1.89 15.94
CA THR A 111 -9.88 -0.87 16.89
C THR A 111 -11.22 -0.24 16.50
N ALA A 112 -11.37 0.12 15.23
CA ALA A 112 -12.59 0.77 14.75
C ALA A 112 -13.81 -0.14 14.86
N LYS A 113 -13.61 -1.44 14.68
CA LYS A 113 -14.70 -2.42 14.79
C LYS A 113 -14.97 -2.86 16.21
N GLY A 114 -14.17 -2.38 17.19
CA GLY A 114 -14.33 -2.78 18.57
C GLY A 114 -13.84 -4.18 18.89
N ASN A 115 -12.90 -4.69 18.08
CA ASN A 115 -12.35 -6.03 18.27
C ASN A 115 -11.14 -6.07 19.19
N VAL A 116 -10.64 -4.91 19.58
CA VAL A 116 -9.46 -4.83 20.44
C VAL A 116 -9.84 -5.09 21.88
N LYS A 117 -9.10 -5.93 22.56
CA LYS A 117 -9.32 -6.25 23.98
C LYS A 117 -8.62 -5.27 24.89
#